data_cfd2437ba765d1538c75270d70f954af
#
_entry.id   cfd2437ba765d1538c75270d70f954af
#
_cell.length_a   1.000
_cell.length_b   1.000
_cell.length_c   1.000
_cell.angle_alpha   90.00
_cell.angle_beta   90.00
_cell.angle_gamma   90.00
#
_symmetry.space_group_name_H-M   'P 1'
#
loop_
_entity.id
_entity.type
_entity.pdbx_description
1 polymer ?
#
loop_
_entity_poly.entity_id
_entity_poly.type
_entity_poly.pdbx_seq_one_letter_code
_entity_poly.pdbx_strand_id
1 'polypeptide(L)'
;MRVTIGRRTAVAGALAVCGAAGLTAAFGPFFSPAAWAHGPTRQKVRESIEINAPQDKVWAAIRNFQDMSWLPPVTKTTGEKGNEVGATRTLTLQGGATVEEELYKYEPDMLSYSYRITKVDVKVLPVTNYSSTLTVSPAPDGKAKLEWAGAFYRGFPNNDPPPELNDEAARTAVSGLYKTGLEALKKKIESGS
;
A
#
# COMPACT_ATOMS: atom_id res chain seq x y z
N MET A 1 3.21 18.89 -99.51
CA MET A 1 2.50 18.27 -100.70
C MET A 1 1.43 17.33 -100.16
N ARG A 2 0.18 17.68 -100.44
CA ARG A 2 -1.06 16.85 -100.50
C ARG A 2 -1.27 15.71 -99.46
N VAL A 3 -2.24 15.86 -98.49
CA VAL A 3 -3.68 15.54 -98.67
C VAL A 3 -3.95 14.06 -98.90
N THR A 4 -4.73 13.40 -98.00
CA THR A 4 -6.11 12.98 -98.17
C THR A 4 -6.57 12.13 -96.97
N ILE A 5 -7.49 12.55 -96.17
CA ILE A 5 -8.92 12.24 -96.03
C ILE A 5 -9.29 10.75 -96.23
N GLY A 6 -9.80 10.14 -95.28
CA GLY A 6 -10.53 8.88 -95.37
C GLY A 6 -11.48 8.68 -94.21
N ARG A 7 -12.74 8.76 -94.46
CA ARG A 7 -13.95 8.75 -93.61
C ARG A 7 -14.43 7.35 -93.29
N ARG A 8 -15.17 7.30 -92.16
CA ARG A 8 -16.30 6.39 -91.87
C ARG A 8 -15.89 4.98 -91.39
N THR A 9 -16.49 4.41 -90.34
CA THR A 9 -17.90 4.22 -90.01
C THR A 9 -18.07 3.83 -88.59
N ALA A 10 -19.17 4.24 -87.99
CA ALA A 10 -19.65 3.84 -86.68
C ALA A 10 -20.17 2.40 -86.66
N VAL A 11 -19.94 1.65 -85.63
CA VAL A 11 -20.80 0.54 -85.17
C VAL A 11 -20.98 0.65 -83.70
N ALA A 12 -22.23 0.75 -83.33
CA ALA A 12 -22.70 0.71 -81.95
C ALA A 12 -22.64 -0.75 -81.39
N GLY A 13 -22.23 -0.91 -80.21
CA GLY A 13 -22.23 -2.19 -79.50
C GLY A 13 -22.26 -2.03 -78.01
N ALA A 14 -23.46 -2.11 -77.53
CA ALA A 14 -23.97 -2.52 -76.15
C ALA A 14 -23.08 -2.50 -74.94
N LEU A 15 -23.59 -1.80 -73.95
CA LEU A 15 -23.44 -1.82 -72.56
C LEU A 15 -23.15 -3.24 -71.92
N ALA A 16 -22.12 -3.28 -71.10
CA ALA A 16 -22.07 -4.16 -69.90
C ALA A 16 -21.54 -3.37 -68.69
N VAL A 17 -22.46 -2.94 -67.89
CA VAL A 17 -22.17 -2.33 -66.59
C VAL A 17 -21.82 -3.48 -65.64
N CYS A 18 -20.53 -3.72 -65.42
CA CYS A 18 -20.09 -4.50 -64.26
C CYS A 18 -19.83 -3.53 -63.12
N GLY A 19 -20.78 -3.47 -62.19
CA GLY A 19 -20.63 -2.79 -60.92
C GLY A 19 -19.57 -3.48 -60.09
N ALA A 20 -18.41 -2.86 -59.96
CA ALA A 20 -17.44 -3.20 -58.91
C ALA A 20 -17.93 -2.56 -57.62
N ALA A 21 -18.63 -3.37 -56.79
CA ALA A 21 -18.90 -3.02 -55.42
C ALA A 21 -17.55 -2.98 -54.65
N GLY A 22 -17.00 -1.81 -54.48
CA GLY A 22 -15.85 -1.58 -53.59
C GLY A 22 -16.26 -1.83 -52.16
N LEU A 23 -15.86 -2.96 -51.61
CA LEU A 23 -15.85 -3.15 -50.16
C LEU A 23 -14.77 -2.22 -49.57
N THR A 24 -15.14 -1.04 -49.16
CA THR A 24 -14.33 -0.25 -48.21
C THR A 24 -14.44 -0.91 -46.85
N ALA A 25 -13.49 -1.81 -46.56
CA ALA A 25 -13.28 -2.27 -45.18
C ALA A 25 -12.84 -1.06 -44.36
N ALA A 26 -13.77 -0.47 -43.64
CA ALA A 26 -13.47 0.50 -42.60
C ALA A 26 -12.71 -0.20 -41.51
N PHE A 27 -11.39 -0.18 -41.56
CA PHE A 27 -10.55 -0.46 -40.41
C PHE A 27 -10.76 0.70 -39.42
N GLY A 28 -11.78 0.61 -38.58
CA GLY A 28 -11.88 1.42 -37.37
C GLY A 28 -10.65 1.17 -36.51
N PRO A 29 -10.07 2.19 -35.86
CA PRO A 29 -8.99 1.97 -34.93
C PRO A 29 -9.54 1.08 -33.82
N PHE A 30 -9.05 -0.15 -33.75
CA PHE A 30 -9.20 -0.98 -32.54
C PHE A 30 -8.43 -0.28 -31.43
N PHE A 31 -9.09 0.62 -30.71
CA PHE A 31 -8.64 1.00 -29.38
C PHE A 31 -8.82 -0.24 -28.50
N SER A 32 -7.81 -1.09 -28.47
CA SER A 32 -7.67 -2.02 -27.37
C SER A 32 -7.52 -1.12 -26.13
N PRO A 33 -8.43 -1.15 -25.16
CA PRO A 33 -8.16 -0.52 -23.89
C PRO A 33 -6.87 -1.17 -23.39
N ALA A 34 -5.80 -0.38 -23.27
CA ALA A 34 -4.60 -0.84 -22.61
C ALA A 34 -5.08 -1.32 -21.24
N ALA A 35 -5.11 -2.63 -21.05
CA ALA A 35 -5.34 -3.22 -19.75
C ALA A 35 -4.16 -2.75 -18.91
N TRP A 36 -4.39 -1.73 -18.09
CA TRP A 36 -3.43 -1.22 -17.14
C TRP A 36 -3.24 -2.34 -16.14
N ALA A 37 -2.23 -3.14 -16.36
CA ALA A 37 -1.82 -4.17 -15.41
C ALA A 37 -1.24 -3.46 -14.19
N HIS A 38 -2.10 -2.89 -13.36
CA HIS A 38 -1.73 -2.27 -12.11
C HIS A 38 -1.54 -3.38 -11.08
N GLY A 39 -0.33 -3.90 -11.00
CA GLY A 39 0.13 -4.63 -9.84
C GLY A 39 -0.08 -3.78 -8.57
N PRO A 40 0.05 -4.36 -7.37
CA PRO A 40 -0.12 -3.62 -6.13
C PRO A 40 0.90 -2.49 -6.07
N THR A 41 0.43 -1.29 -5.72
CA THR A 41 1.29 -0.13 -5.48
C THR A 41 1.71 -0.08 -4.01
N ARG A 42 2.95 0.39 -3.75
CA ARG A 42 3.43 0.55 -2.38
C ARG A 42 2.66 1.68 -1.70
N GLN A 43 1.92 1.33 -0.67
CA GLN A 43 1.19 2.27 0.17
C GLN A 43 2.08 2.79 1.28
N LYS A 44 1.78 4.01 1.75
CA LYS A 44 2.42 4.61 2.92
C LYS A 44 1.33 5.19 3.82
N VAL A 45 1.45 4.94 5.11
CA VAL A 45 0.61 5.52 6.16
C VAL A 45 1.53 6.14 7.20
N ARG A 46 1.15 7.32 7.67
CA ARG A 46 1.86 8.04 8.74
C ARG A 46 0.82 8.67 9.64
N GLU A 47 0.84 8.30 10.91
CA GLU A 47 0.02 8.89 11.95
C GLU A 47 0.93 9.43 13.06
N SER A 48 0.51 10.47 13.73
CA SER A 48 1.27 11.03 14.85
C SER A 48 0.34 11.64 15.88
N ILE A 49 0.82 11.67 17.13
CA ILE A 49 0.09 12.25 18.25
C ILE A 49 1.04 13.01 19.16
N GLU A 50 0.57 14.12 19.71
CA GLU A 50 1.27 14.81 20.80
C GLU A 50 0.85 14.24 22.14
N ILE A 51 1.82 13.97 23.01
CA ILE A 51 1.65 13.40 24.34
C ILE A 51 2.17 14.43 25.35
N ASN A 52 1.39 14.73 26.38
CA ASN A 52 1.75 15.64 27.44
C ASN A 52 2.73 14.98 28.43
N ALA A 53 3.90 14.67 27.92
CA ALA A 53 5.02 14.07 28.67
C ALA A 53 6.33 14.34 27.93
N PRO A 54 7.48 14.41 28.62
CA PRO A 54 8.77 14.55 27.97
C PRO A 54 9.11 13.33 27.10
N GLN A 55 9.91 13.54 26.07
CA GLN A 55 10.25 12.51 25.07
C GLN A 55 10.84 11.23 25.71
N ASP A 56 11.66 11.36 26.76
CA ASP A 56 12.27 10.20 27.44
C ASP A 56 11.21 9.30 28.10
N LYS A 57 10.15 9.91 28.66
CA LYS A 57 9.03 9.15 29.24
C LYS A 57 8.25 8.41 28.13
N VAL A 58 8.00 9.07 27.00
CA VAL A 58 7.32 8.44 25.86
C VAL A 58 8.18 7.33 25.27
N TRP A 59 9.49 7.58 25.09
CA TRP A 59 10.41 6.57 24.61
C TRP A 59 10.50 5.36 25.55
N ALA A 60 10.61 5.59 26.86
CA ALA A 60 10.64 4.51 27.84
C ALA A 60 9.43 3.57 27.74
N ALA A 61 8.26 4.08 27.35
CA ALA A 61 7.04 3.30 27.20
C ALA A 61 7.01 2.41 25.93
N ILE A 62 7.82 2.73 24.90
CA ILE A 62 7.80 1.98 23.62
C ILE A 62 9.12 1.32 23.27
N ARG A 63 10.24 1.71 23.89
CA ARG A 63 11.59 1.28 23.51
C ARG A 63 11.84 -0.23 23.59
N ASN A 64 11.05 -0.93 24.38
CA ASN A 64 11.17 -2.39 24.46
C ASN A 64 10.42 -3.02 23.29
N PHE A 65 11.15 -3.49 22.29
CA PHE A 65 10.56 -4.16 21.12
C PHE A 65 9.73 -5.39 21.52
N GLN A 66 10.07 -6.05 22.60
CA GLN A 66 9.34 -7.23 23.10
C GLN A 66 8.03 -6.87 23.84
N ASP A 67 7.71 -5.58 24.01
CA ASP A 67 6.51 -5.15 24.73
C ASP A 67 5.57 -4.36 23.83
N MET A 68 4.42 -4.96 23.51
CA MET A 68 3.30 -4.33 22.78
C MET A 68 2.03 -4.30 23.65
N SER A 69 2.15 -4.38 24.95
CA SER A 69 1.00 -4.35 25.88
C SER A 69 0.18 -3.05 25.82
N TRP A 70 0.78 -2.00 25.25
CA TRP A 70 0.11 -0.72 25.05
C TRP A 70 -0.80 -0.69 23.80
N LEU A 71 -0.72 -1.69 22.91
CA LEU A 71 -1.55 -1.79 21.71
C LEU A 71 -2.81 -2.62 21.99
N PRO A 72 -4.02 -2.02 22.01
CA PRO A 72 -5.23 -2.67 22.51
C PRO A 72 -5.58 -4.03 21.91
N PRO A 73 -5.38 -4.28 20.59
CA PRO A 73 -5.64 -5.60 20.02
C PRO A 73 -4.71 -6.71 20.51
N VAL A 74 -3.56 -6.38 21.13
CA VAL A 74 -2.56 -7.35 21.56
C VAL A 74 -2.87 -7.84 22.96
N THR A 75 -3.04 -9.15 23.12
CA THR A 75 -3.28 -9.80 24.41
C THR A 75 -2.02 -10.42 25.01
N LYS A 76 -1.05 -10.75 24.16
CA LYS A 76 0.23 -11.34 24.57
C LYS A 76 1.32 -11.00 23.56
N THR A 77 2.52 -10.73 24.05
CA THR A 77 3.73 -10.64 23.25
C THR A 77 4.76 -11.67 23.75
N THR A 78 5.35 -12.41 22.84
CA THR A 78 6.50 -13.29 23.10
C THR A 78 7.58 -13.01 22.08
N GLY A 79 8.84 -13.15 22.44
CA GLY A 79 9.92 -12.89 21.50
C GLY A 79 11.30 -13.21 22.08
N GLU A 80 12.31 -12.99 21.25
CA GLU A 80 13.70 -13.30 21.56
C GLU A 80 14.62 -12.13 21.19
N LYS A 81 15.82 -12.10 21.78
CA LYS A 81 16.91 -11.14 21.53
C LYS A 81 16.61 -9.68 21.91
N GLY A 82 15.55 -9.41 22.65
CA GLY A 82 15.27 -8.07 23.19
C GLY A 82 15.20 -6.98 22.12
N ASN A 83 16.13 -6.01 22.17
CA ASN A 83 16.23 -4.88 21.24
C ASN A 83 17.40 -5.02 20.26
N GLU A 84 17.98 -6.20 20.11
CA GLU A 84 19.05 -6.43 19.11
C GLU A 84 18.45 -6.48 17.71
N VAL A 85 19.18 -5.99 16.71
CA VAL A 85 18.79 -6.15 15.31
C VAL A 85 18.69 -7.64 14.98
N GLY A 86 17.57 -8.04 14.37
CA GLY A 86 17.20 -9.44 14.17
C GLY A 86 16.42 -10.05 15.35
N ALA A 87 16.07 -9.25 16.37
CA ALA A 87 15.11 -9.68 17.39
C ALA A 87 13.74 -9.95 16.74
N THR A 88 13.08 -11.00 17.22
CA THR A 88 11.74 -11.38 16.76
C THR A 88 10.73 -11.23 17.88
N ARG A 89 9.48 -10.97 17.50
CA ARG A 89 8.33 -11.04 18.43
C ARG A 89 7.11 -11.63 17.75
N THR A 90 6.31 -12.31 18.52
CA THR A 90 4.99 -12.79 18.10
C THR A 90 3.94 -12.09 18.96
N LEU A 91 3.06 -11.38 18.30
CA LEU A 91 1.90 -10.74 18.91
C LEU A 91 0.72 -11.69 18.79
N THR A 92 0.09 -12.01 19.91
CA THR A 92 -1.21 -12.70 19.93
C THR A 92 -2.30 -11.65 20.07
N LEU A 93 -3.23 -11.64 19.15
CA LEU A 93 -4.34 -10.69 19.13
C LEU A 93 -5.58 -11.24 19.82
N GLN A 94 -6.51 -10.36 20.13
CA GLN A 94 -7.86 -10.76 20.55
C GLN A 94 -8.45 -11.70 19.47
N GLY A 95 -9.01 -12.84 19.91
CA GLY A 95 -9.47 -13.88 18.98
C GLY A 95 -8.41 -14.92 18.57
N GLY A 96 -7.16 -14.79 19.08
CA GLY A 96 -6.12 -15.82 18.96
C GLY A 96 -5.27 -15.76 17.69
N ALA A 97 -5.55 -14.84 16.77
CA ALA A 97 -4.70 -14.64 15.59
C ALA A 97 -3.31 -14.14 15.99
N THR A 98 -2.29 -14.44 15.19
CA THR A 98 -0.91 -14.04 15.48
C THR A 98 -0.30 -13.20 14.37
N VAL A 99 0.61 -12.29 14.77
CA VAL A 99 1.48 -11.53 13.87
C VAL A 99 2.91 -11.76 14.30
N GLU A 100 3.78 -12.17 13.37
CA GLU A 100 5.21 -12.34 13.62
C GLU A 100 5.98 -11.15 13.04
N GLU A 101 6.88 -10.59 13.83
CA GLU A 101 7.63 -9.39 13.47
C GLU A 101 9.12 -9.54 13.76
N GLU A 102 9.93 -8.80 13.05
CA GLU A 102 11.38 -8.74 13.20
C GLU A 102 11.86 -7.30 13.25
N LEU A 103 12.69 -6.99 14.24
CA LEU A 103 13.38 -5.72 14.40
C LEU A 103 14.57 -5.65 13.42
N TYR A 104 14.58 -4.69 12.50
CA TYR A 104 15.69 -4.55 11.56
C TYR A 104 16.52 -3.29 11.77
N LYS A 105 16.05 -2.36 12.66
CA LYS A 105 16.79 -1.16 13.02
C LYS A 105 16.41 -0.72 14.43
N TYR A 106 17.40 -0.38 15.26
CA TYR A 106 17.19 0.15 16.61
C TYR A 106 18.17 1.29 16.86
N GLU A 107 17.64 2.48 17.07
CA GLU A 107 18.39 3.75 17.19
C GLU A 107 17.98 4.49 18.47
N PRO A 108 18.44 4.05 19.65
CA PRO A 108 18.02 4.63 20.92
C PRO A 108 18.39 6.12 21.05
N ASP A 109 19.50 6.55 20.49
CA ASP A 109 19.91 7.97 20.48
C ASP A 109 18.99 8.86 19.65
N MET A 110 18.31 8.28 18.67
CA MET A 110 17.29 8.93 17.83
C MET A 110 15.86 8.66 18.33
N LEU A 111 15.71 7.96 19.46
CA LEU A 111 14.44 7.53 20.02
C LEU A 111 13.54 6.85 18.98
N SER A 112 14.12 5.93 18.20
CA SER A 112 13.46 5.31 17.06
C SER A 112 13.82 3.85 16.90
N TYR A 113 12.86 3.08 16.39
CA TYR A 113 13.14 1.73 15.90
C TYR A 113 12.26 1.38 14.71
N SER A 114 12.75 0.45 13.89
CA SER A 114 12.05 -0.02 12.70
C SER A 114 11.95 -1.55 12.69
N TYR A 115 10.79 -2.04 12.28
CA TYR A 115 10.50 -3.47 12.23
C TYR A 115 9.71 -3.83 10.97
N ARG A 116 9.64 -5.11 10.66
CA ARG A 116 8.85 -5.65 9.57
C ARG A 116 7.98 -6.80 10.06
N ILE A 117 6.83 -6.97 9.42
CA ILE A 117 6.01 -8.17 9.60
C ILE A 117 6.62 -9.27 8.72
N THR A 118 6.94 -10.41 9.34
CA THR A 118 7.43 -11.60 8.66
C THR A 118 6.30 -12.58 8.35
N LYS A 119 5.22 -12.55 9.15
CA LYS A 119 4.04 -13.38 8.93
C LYS A 119 2.79 -12.74 9.52
N VAL A 120 1.73 -12.71 8.72
CA VAL A 120 0.38 -12.29 9.13
C VAL A 120 -0.65 -12.93 8.20
N ASP A 121 -1.83 -13.24 8.73
CA ASP A 121 -2.98 -13.58 7.91
C ASP A 121 -3.58 -12.29 7.33
N VAL A 122 -3.69 -12.21 6.01
CA VAL A 122 -4.26 -11.03 5.32
C VAL A 122 -5.73 -10.76 5.69
N LYS A 123 -6.43 -11.75 6.28
CA LYS A 123 -7.77 -11.55 6.84
C LYS A 123 -7.74 -10.79 8.15
N VAL A 124 -6.61 -10.79 8.86
CA VAL A 124 -6.39 -10.08 10.12
C VAL A 124 -5.88 -8.67 9.85
N LEU A 125 -4.87 -8.55 9.00
CA LEU A 125 -4.34 -7.27 8.54
C LEU A 125 -4.10 -7.40 7.02
N PRO A 126 -4.84 -6.67 6.17
CA PRO A 126 -4.85 -6.87 4.72
C PRO A 126 -3.62 -6.26 4.02
N VAL A 127 -2.43 -6.64 4.48
CA VAL A 127 -1.14 -6.14 3.98
C VAL A 127 -0.17 -7.27 3.67
N THR A 128 0.78 -6.97 2.78
CA THR A 128 1.96 -7.78 2.51
C THR A 128 3.19 -6.89 2.50
N ASN A 129 4.35 -7.49 2.73
CA ASN A 129 5.66 -6.79 2.71
C ASN A 129 5.66 -5.49 3.54
N TYR A 130 5.10 -5.58 4.73
CA TYR A 130 4.93 -4.46 5.65
C TYR A 130 6.22 -4.17 6.42
N SER A 131 6.56 -2.89 6.49
CA SER A 131 7.59 -2.36 7.38
C SER A 131 7.11 -1.08 8.04
N SER A 132 7.58 -0.82 9.26
CA SER A 132 7.15 0.32 10.03
C SER A 132 8.26 0.89 10.91
N THR A 133 8.13 2.16 11.25
CA THR A 133 9.04 2.89 12.15
C THR A 133 8.22 3.65 13.18
N LEU A 134 8.64 3.56 14.43
CA LEU A 134 8.20 4.43 15.53
C LEU A 134 9.33 5.41 15.85
N THR A 135 8.97 6.69 16.00
CA THR A 135 9.93 7.76 16.32
C THR A 135 9.32 8.72 17.33
N VAL A 136 10.05 9.01 18.40
CA VAL A 136 9.69 10.04 19.37
C VAL A 136 10.54 11.27 19.09
N SER A 137 9.92 12.43 19.06
CA SER A 137 10.58 13.71 18.89
C SER A 137 10.06 14.75 19.89
N PRO A 138 10.81 15.82 20.20
CA PRO A 138 10.31 16.87 21.06
C PRO A 138 9.15 17.62 20.39
N ALA A 139 8.21 18.08 21.21
CA ALA A 139 7.14 19.00 20.83
C ALA A 139 7.16 20.23 21.75
N PRO A 140 6.45 21.33 21.40
CA PRO A 140 6.35 22.53 22.24
C PRO A 140 5.88 22.21 23.66
N ASP A 141 6.16 23.10 24.59
CA ASP A 141 5.71 23.07 25.98
C ASP A 141 6.14 21.82 26.77
N GLY A 142 7.33 21.25 26.44
CA GLY A 142 7.87 20.08 27.12
C GLY A 142 7.16 18.77 26.79
N LYS A 143 6.30 18.77 25.79
CA LYS A 143 5.61 17.60 25.27
C LYS A 143 6.49 16.78 24.32
N ALA A 144 6.03 15.61 23.97
CA ALA A 144 6.62 14.80 22.90
C ALA A 144 5.61 14.53 21.79
N LYS A 145 6.14 14.39 20.57
CA LYS A 145 5.40 13.85 19.42
C LYS A 145 5.86 12.43 19.19
N LEU A 146 4.91 11.50 19.18
CA LEU A 146 5.13 10.14 18.72
C LEU A 146 4.57 9.99 17.32
N GLU A 147 5.41 9.50 16.41
CA GLU A 147 5.06 9.21 15.03
C GLU A 147 5.17 7.72 14.75
N TRP A 148 4.18 7.17 14.06
CA TRP A 148 4.19 5.81 13.56
C TRP A 148 4.01 5.84 12.03
N ALA A 149 5.04 5.44 11.31
CA ALA A 149 5.08 5.47 9.85
C ALA A 149 5.28 4.07 9.28
N GLY A 150 4.45 3.67 8.35
CA GLY A 150 4.54 2.36 7.71
C GLY A 150 4.49 2.42 6.19
N ALA A 151 5.04 1.38 5.56
CA ALA A 151 4.98 1.16 4.13
C ALA A 151 4.73 -0.32 3.85
N PHE A 152 3.81 -0.60 2.93
CA PHE A 152 3.31 -1.95 2.69
C PHE A 152 2.67 -2.05 1.30
N TYR A 153 2.31 -3.25 0.90
CA TYR A 153 1.42 -3.50 -0.22
C TYR A 153 0.11 -4.08 0.30
N ARG A 154 -0.95 -4.00 -0.50
CA ARG A 154 -2.25 -4.62 -0.19
C ARG A 154 -2.14 -6.14 0.01
N GLY A 155 -3.11 -6.73 0.69
CA GLY A 155 -3.15 -8.17 0.99
C GLY A 155 -3.30 -9.07 -0.24
N PHE A 156 -3.85 -8.55 -1.34
CA PHE A 156 -4.01 -9.28 -2.60
C PHE A 156 -2.97 -8.84 -3.62
N PRO A 157 -2.00 -9.70 -4.01
CA PRO A 157 -0.88 -9.31 -4.86
C PRO A 157 -1.21 -9.20 -6.35
N ASN A 158 -2.32 -9.81 -6.80
CA ASN A 158 -2.71 -9.84 -8.22
C ASN A 158 -3.60 -8.66 -8.59
N ASN A 159 -3.93 -8.54 -9.89
CA ASN A 159 -4.90 -7.58 -10.39
C ASN A 159 -6.31 -7.93 -9.87
N ASP A 160 -7.21 -6.95 -9.89
CA ASP A 160 -8.60 -7.09 -9.48
C ASP A 160 -8.79 -7.64 -8.05
N PRO A 161 -8.22 -6.95 -7.04
CA PRO A 161 -8.36 -7.36 -5.65
C PRO A 161 -9.83 -7.30 -5.20
N PRO A 162 -10.27 -8.26 -4.37
CA PRO A 162 -11.55 -8.11 -3.70
C PRO A 162 -11.52 -6.88 -2.78
N PRO A 163 -12.68 -6.25 -2.50
CA PRO A 163 -12.75 -4.99 -1.75
C PRO A 163 -12.00 -5.01 -0.43
N GLU A 164 -12.03 -6.12 0.31
CA GLU A 164 -11.41 -6.31 1.61
C GLU A 164 -9.88 -6.46 1.57
N LEU A 165 -9.28 -6.67 0.39
CA LEU A 165 -7.85 -6.89 0.21
C LEU A 165 -7.22 -5.89 -0.77
N ASN A 166 -7.93 -4.81 -1.12
CA ASN A 166 -7.45 -3.76 -2.01
C ASN A 166 -6.57 -2.72 -1.29
N ASP A 167 -6.06 -1.74 -2.02
CA ASP A 167 -5.19 -0.69 -1.48
C ASP A 167 -5.91 0.18 -0.43
N GLU A 168 -7.21 0.44 -0.60
CA GLU A 168 -8.00 1.23 0.34
C GLU A 168 -8.21 0.48 1.66
N ALA A 169 -8.59 -0.80 1.59
CA ALA A 169 -8.73 -1.65 2.78
C ALA A 169 -7.42 -1.72 3.58
N ALA A 170 -6.29 -1.90 2.87
CA ALA A 170 -4.97 -1.93 3.50
C ALA A 170 -4.63 -0.62 4.21
N ARG A 171 -4.85 0.54 3.56
CA ARG A 171 -4.60 1.85 4.17
C ARG A 171 -5.50 2.11 5.37
N THR A 172 -6.80 1.82 5.23
CA THR A 172 -7.79 2.02 6.30
C THR A 172 -7.44 1.17 7.52
N ALA A 173 -7.10 -0.11 7.33
CA ALA A 173 -6.72 -1.00 8.42
C ALA A 173 -5.45 -0.52 9.14
N VAL A 174 -4.40 -0.15 8.41
CA VAL A 174 -3.15 0.32 9.00
C VAL A 174 -3.32 1.67 9.69
N SER A 175 -4.01 2.64 9.08
CA SER A 175 -4.28 3.93 9.71
C SER A 175 -5.12 3.78 10.98
N GLY A 176 -6.15 2.94 10.95
CA GLY A 176 -6.99 2.63 12.12
C GLY A 176 -6.17 2.02 13.25
N LEU A 177 -5.32 1.04 12.94
CA LEU A 177 -4.41 0.42 13.91
C LEU A 177 -3.48 1.44 14.57
N TYR A 178 -2.85 2.30 13.77
CA TYR A 178 -1.94 3.32 14.28
C TYR A 178 -2.65 4.33 15.18
N LYS A 179 -3.78 4.89 14.75
CA LYS A 179 -4.57 5.83 15.54
C LYS A 179 -4.98 5.22 16.88
N THR A 180 -5.55 4.02 16.85
CA THR A 180 -5.97 3.31 18.07
C THR A 180 -4.80 3.07 19.01
N GLY A 181 -3.65 2.63 18.48
CA GLY A 181 -2.45 2.39 19.30
C GLY A 181 -1.87 3.67 19.90
N LEU A 182 -1.74 4.71 19.09
CA LEU A 182 -1.21 6.02 19.53
C LEU A 182 -2.10 6.65 20.61
N GLU A 183 -3.42 6.61 20.45
CA GLU A 183 -4.38 7.13 21.43
C GLU A 183 -4.35 6.34 22.73
N ALA A 184 -4.28 5.01 22.66
CA ALA A 184 -4.18 4.17 23.86
C ALA A 184 -2.88 4.43 24.62
N LEU A 185 -1.75 4.54 23.91
CA LEU A 185 -0.47 4.85 24.54
C LEU A 185 -0.46 6.25 25.17
N LYS A 186 -1.00 7.25 24.47
CA LYS A 186 -1.16 8.61 25.03
C LYS A 186 -1.95 8.56 26.34
N LYS A 187 -3.10 7.92 26.33
CA LYS A 187 -3.93 7.77 27.54
C LYS A 187 -3.17 7.09 28.67
N LYS A 188 -2.45 6.02 28.39
CA LYS A 188 -1.65 5.28 29.38
C LYS A 188 -0.57 6.18 30.00
N ILE A 189 0.17 6.93 29.20
CA ILE A 189 1.28 7.79 29.66
C ILE A 189 0.77 8.99 30.47
N GLU A 190 -0.32 9.63 30.00
CA GLU A 190 -0.88 10.82 30.65
C GLU A 190 -1.65 10.49 31.93
N SER A 191 -2.24 9.29 32.05
CA SER A 191 -2.88 8.84 33.29
C SER A 191 -1.90 8.37 34.37
N GLY A 192 -0.62 8.22 34.03
CA GLY A 192 0.40 7.77 34.98
C GLY A 192 0.35 6.27 35.31
N SER A 193 -0.32 5.49 34.48
CA SER A 193 -0.53 4.04 34.64
C SER A 193 0.56 3.23 33.95
#